data_8f74367b2a678fb5c6447e05dcc3d94d
#
_entry.id   8f74367b2a678fb5c6447e05dcc3d94d
#
_cell.length_a   1.000
_cell.length_b   1.000
_cell.length_c   1.000
_cell.angle_alpha   90.00
_cell.angle_beta   90.00
_cell.angle_gamma   90.00
#
_symmetry.space_group_name_H-M   'P 1'
#
loop_
_entity.id
_entity.type
_entity.pdbx_description
1 polymer ?
#
loop_
_entity_poly.entity_id
_entity_poly.type
_entity_poly.pdbx_seq_one_letter_code
_entity_poly.pdbx_strand_id
1 'polypeptide(L)'
;QEVTKRGPLISKTNSNNININNTKESNNILSNPMVKNAVDVMGREEESIFEKYTKMVKDNIDYDVLISRHYLEKSMIDGMVNLIVETIISENDYIIISSTKFPKETVKFRFSKLDISHIEYVLECMNHNTTNIKNIKKYLLAALYNAPTTIDSYYKARVQHDMPELAN
;
A
#
# COMPACT_ATOMS: atom_id res chain seq x y z
N GLN A 1 59.71 29.14 23.57
CA GLN A 1 59.21 28.69 22.36
C GLN A 1 58.81 27.24 22.53
N GLU A 2 57.62 27.09 22.96
CA GLU A 2 57.10 25.86 23.53
C GLU A 2 56.46 24.96 22.46
N VAL A 3 56.95 23.73 22.41
CA VAL A 3 56.42 22.65 21.60
C VAL A 3 55.36 21.91 22.41
N THR A 4 54.10 22.08 22.12
CA THR A 4 53.02 21.32 22.74
C THR A 4 52.87 19.95 22.09
N LYS A 5 53.16 18.90 22.83
CA LYS A 5 52.97 17.49 22.49
C LYS A 5 51.48 17.15 22.55
N ARG A 6 50.93 16.66 21.42
CA ARG A 6 49.62 16.01 21.39
C ARG A 6 49.77 14.54 21.72
N GLY A 7 49.08 14.06 22.78
CA GLY A 7 49.00 12.65 23.14
C GLY A 7 47.98 11.90 22.26
N PRO A 8 48.10 10.57 22.14
CA PRO A 8 47.24 9.78 21.27
C PRO A 8 45.87 9.50 21.93
N LEU A 9 44.81 9.62 21.09
CA LEU A 9 43.46 9.25 21.42
C LEU A 9 43.32 7.72 21.50
N ILE A 10 42.92 7.22 22.67
CA ILE A 10 42.64 5.80 22.89
C ILE A 10 41.19 5.53 22.44
N SER A 11 41.07 4.80 21.34
CA SER A 11 39.84 4.21 20.87
C SER A 11 39.47 3.02 21.76
N LYS A 12 38.37 3.13 22.52
CA LYS A 12 37.80 2.01 23.26
C LYS A 12 36.83 1.25 22.33
N THR A 13 37.26 0.11 21.84
CA THR A 13 36.39 -0.89 21.20
C THR A 13 35.62 -1.64 22.27
N ASN A 14 34.31 -1.49 22.30
CA ASN A 14 33.42 -2.30 23.11
C ASN A 14 33.11 -3.59 22.36
N SER A 15 33.73 -4.69 22.80
CA SER A 15 33.38 -6.04 22.36
C SER A 15 32.15 -6.50 23.12
N ASN A 16 30.98 -6.49 22.50
CA ASN A 16 29.82 -7.18 23.04
C ASN A 16 29.89 -8.64 22.68
N ASN A 17 30.18 -9.46 23.68
CA ASN A 17 30.11 -10.90 23.69
C ASN A 17 28.66 -11.35 23.54
N ILE A 18 28.28 -11.95 22.37
CA ILE A 18 27.01 -12.60 22.19
C ILE A 18 27.16 -14.04 22.68
N ASN A 19 26.60 -14.30 23.83
CA ASN A 19 26.50 -15.63 24.42
C ASN A 19 25.33 -16.39 23.77
N ILE A 20 25.65 -17.36 22.90
CA ILE A 20 24.66 -18.23 22.26
C ILE A 20 24.37 -19.38 23.24
N ASN A 21 23.33 -19.25 24.04
CA ASN A 21 22.76 -20.39 24.73
C ASN A 21 21.61 -20.97 23.89
N ASN A 22 21.87 -22.14 23.33
CA ASN A 22 20.88 -23.07 22.79
C ASN A 22 19.89 -23.45 23.88
N THR A 23 18.62 -23.06 23.71
CA THR A 23 17.52 -23.75 24.34
C THR A 23 16.46 -23.99 23.26
N LYS A 24 16.26 -25.26 22.96
CA LYS A 24 15.10 -25.76 22.24
C LYS A 24 13.86 -25.39 23.03
N GLU A 25 12.91 -24.70 22.41
CA GLU A 25 11.49 -24.88 22.70
C GLU A 25 10.61 -24.12 21.70
N SER A 26 9.77 -24.92 21.09
CA SER A 26 8.40 -24.61 20.67
C SER A 26 8.15 -23.45 19.70
N ASN A 27 7.86 -23.85 18.48
CA ASN A 27 7.00 -23.16 17.53
C ASN A 27 5.76 -22.56 18.22
N ASN A 28 5.81 -21.28 18.57
CA ASN A 28 4.63 -20.48 18.73
C ASN A 28 4.52 -19.60 17.48
N ILE A 29 3.87 -20.16 16.48
CA ILE A 29 3.20 -19.40 15.44
C ILE A 29 2.25 -18.48 16.19
N LEU A 30 2.57 -17.19 16.24
CA LEU A 30 1.63 -16.16 16.65
C LEU A 30 0.47 -16.20 15.66
N SER A 31 -0.49 -17.05 16.00
CA SER A 31 -1.80 -17.06 15.38
C SER A 31 -2.43 -15.71 15.65
N ASN A 32 -2.59 -14.94 14.57
CA ASN A 32 -3.37 -13.72 14.53
C ASN A 32 -4.78 -14.04 15.09
N PRO A 33 -5.25 -13.43 16.21
CA PRO A 33 -6.47 -13.87 16.87
C PRO A 33 -7.76 -13.39 16.20
N MET A 34 -7.73 -13.04 14.89
CA MET A 34 -8.85 -12.42 14.22
C MET A 34 -9.55 -13.27 13.15
N VAL A 35 -9.38 -14.58 13.16
CA VAL A 35 -10.24 -15.47 12.36
C VAL A 35 -10.89 -16.49 13.30
N LYS A 36 -11.80 -16.03 14.13
CA LYS A 36 -12.82 -16.93 14.68
C LYS A 36 -13.99 -16.91 13.71
N ASN A 37 -14.05 -17.89 12.83
CA ASN A 37 -15.26 -18.23 12.11
C ASN A 37 -16.33 -18.58 13.15
N ALA A 38 -17.21 -17.64 13.44
CA ALA A 38 -18.43 -17.93 14.17
C ALA A 38 -19.35 -18.67 13.21
N VAL A 39 -19.46 -19.98 13.35
CA VAL A 39 -20.47 -20.79 12.68
C VAL A 39 -21.77 -20.53 13.44
N ASP A 40 -22.72 -19.82 12.80
CA ASP A 40 -24.07 -19.68 13.32
C ASP A 40 -24.76 -21.07 13.38
N VAL A 41 -25.63 -21.25 14.36
CA VAL A 41 -26.37 -22.49 14.65
C VAL A 41 -27.25 -22.98 13.47
N MET A 42 -27.33 -22.22 12.37
CA MET A 42 -28.02 -22.53 11.12
C MET A 42 -27.10 -22.81 9.92
N GLY A 43 -25.78 -22.95 10.10
CA GLY A 43 -24.88 -23.35 9.01
C GLY A 43 -24.67 -22.29 7.92
N ARG A 44 -24.95 -21.02 8.18
CA ARG A 44 -24.49 -19.90 7.34
C ARG A 44 -23.12 -19.50 7.80
N GLU A 45 -22.11 -19.66 6.93
CA GLU A 45 -20.82 -19.05 7.12
C GLU A 45 -21.03 -17.52 7.09
N GLU A 46 -20.78 -16.85 8.22
CA GLU A 46 -20.75 -15.39 8.22
C GLU A 46 -19.53 -14.93 7.40
N GLU A 47 -19.79 -14.22 6.30
CA GLU A 47 -18.76 -13.61 5.47
C GLU A 47 -17.89 -12.69 6.35
N SER A 48 -16.58 -12.92 6.35
CA SER A 48 -15.67 -12.08 7.12
C SER A 48 -15.73 -10.61 6.64
N ILE A 49 -15.45 -9.66 7.55
CA ILE A 49 -15.39 -8.23 7.21
C ILE A 49 -14.43 -8.01 6.03
N PHE A 50 -13.32 -8.73 6.00
CA PHE A 50 -12.34 -8.64 4.91
C PHE A 50 -12.96 -9.10 3.57
N GLU A 51 -13.65 -10.23 3.52
CA GLU A 51 -14.30 -10.74 2.30
C GLU A 51 -15.38 -9.79 1.80
N LYS A 52 -16.21 -9.28 2.69
CA LYS A 52 -17.23 -8.28 2.38
C LYS A 52 -16.65 -7.04 1.71
N TYR A 53 -15.59 -6.45 2.29
CA TYR A 53 -14.95 -5.28 1.70
C TYR A 53 -14.18 -5.62 0.42
N THR A 54 -13.59 -6.83 0.33
CA THR A 54 -12.93 -7.29 -0.89
C THR A 54 -13.92 -7.37 -2.05
N LYS A 55 -15.09 -7.97 -1.81
CA LYS A 55 -16.16 -8.03 -2.81
C LYS A 55 -16.62 -6.63 -3.24
N MET A 56 -16.90 -5.76 -2.28
CA MET A 56 -17.31 -4.38 -2.55
C MET A 56 -16.28 -3.62 -3.40
N VAL A 57 -14.99 -3.73 -3.08
CA VAL A 57 -13.92 -3.08 -3.85
C VAL A 57 -13.84 -3.66 -5.25
N LYS A 58 -13.90 -4.99 -5.40
CA LYS A 58 -13.88 -5.67 -6.70
C LYS A 58 -15.05 -5.26 -7.57
N ASP A 59 -16.26 -5.17 -6.99
CA ASP A 59 -17.46 -4.72 -7.69
C ASP A 59 -17.30 -3.26 -8.18
N ASN A 60 -16.77 -2.36 -7.33
CA ASN A 60 -16.58 -0.95 -7.70
C ASN A 60 -15.61 -0.74 -8.85
N ILE A 61 -14.55 -1.57 -8.96
CA ILE A 61 -13.52 -1.43 -9.99
C ILE A 61 -13.77 -2.32 -11.22
N ASP A 62 -14.94 -2.94 -11.33
CA ASP A 62 -15.25 -3.92 -12.40
C ASP A 62 -14.11 -4.95 -12.56
N TYR A 63 -13.72 -5.58 -11.45
CA TYR A 63 -12.51 -6.41 -11.35
C TYR A 63 -12.36 -7.44 -12.47
N ASP A 64 -13.43 -8.15 -12.84
CA ASP A 64 -13.35 -9.19 -13.88
C ASP A 64 -13.06 -8.59 -15.26
N VAL A 65 -13.62 -7.42 -15.56
CA VAL A 65 -13.35 -6.67 -16.78
C VAL A 65 -11.89 -6.17 -16.76
N LEU A 66 -11.47 -5.61 -15.62
CA LEU A 66 -10.11 -5.11 -15.44
C LEU A 66 -9.07 -6.23 -15.65
N ILE A 67 -9.25 -7.40 -15.03
CA ILE A 67 -8.35 -8.54 -15.21
C ILE A 67 -8.36 -9.07 -16.65
N SER A 68 -9.51 -9.06 -17.32
CA SER A 68 -9.58 -9.49 -18.72
C SER A 68 -8.73 -8.62 -19.66
N ARG A 69 -8.61 -7.32 -19.35
CA ARG A 69 -7.79 -6.35 -20.10
C ARG A 69 -6.32 -6.38 -19.69
N HIS A 70 -6.05 -6.63 -18.40
CA HIS A 70 -4.74 -6.49 -17.76
C HIS A 70 -4.28 -7.78 -17.07
N TYR A 71 -4.38 -8.93 -17.76
CA TYR A 71 -4.11 -10.23 -17.14
C TYR A 71 -2.65 -10.40 -16.68
N LEU A 72 -1.70 -9.71 -17.31
CA LEU A 72 -0.29 -9.74 -16.92
C LEU A 72 -0.04 -8.98 -15.60
N GLU A 73 -0.83 -7.96 -15.36
CA GLU A 73 -0.77 -7.13 -14.15
C GLU A 73 -1.66 -7.63 -13.00
N LYS A 74 -2.29 -8.81 -13.15
CA LYS A 74 -3.23 -9.37 -12.17
C LYS A 74 -2.68 -9.32 -10.74
N SER A 75 -1.43 -9.71 -10.53
CA SER A 75 -0.80 -9.71 -9.20
C SER A 75 -0.72 -8.29 -8.60
N MET A 76 -0.48 -7.28 -9.42
CA MET A 76 -0.45 -5.88 -8.98
C MET A 76 -1.85 -5.38 -8.65
N ILE A 77 -2.84 -5.72 -9.45
CA ILE A 77 -4.25 -5.37 -9.23
C ILE A 77 -4.76 -6.01 -7.94
N ASP A 78 -4.47 -7.31 -7.71
CA ASP A 78 -4.78 -7.99 -6.45
C ASP A 78 -4.12 -7.30 -5.25
N GLY A 79 -2.87 -6.87 -5.40
CA GLY A 79 -2.14 -6.10 -4.40
C GLY A 79 -2.80 -4.75 -4.10
N MET A 80 -3.32 -4.05 -5.11
CA MET A 80 -4.07 -2.79 -4.94
C MET A 80 -5.40 -3.04 -4.21
N VAL A 81 -6.16 -4.08 -4.59
CA VAL A 81 -7.41 -4.46 -3.91
C VAL A 81 -7.15 -4.73 -2.43
N ASN A 82 -6.16 -5.57 -2.12
CA ASN A 82 -5.79 -5.89 -0.74
C ASN A 82 -5.38 -4.64 0.04
N LEU A 83 -4.57 -3.75 -0.56
CA LEU A 83 -4.14 -2.50 0.08
C LEU A 83 -5.31 -1.57 0.40
N ILE A 84 -6.29 -1.45 -0.51
CA ILE A 84 -7.51 -0.67 -0.29
C ILE A 84 -8.30 -1.27 0.88
N VAL A 85 -8.53 -2.59 0.87
CA VAL A 85 -9.29 -3.29 1.91
C VAL A 85 -8.60 -3.17 3.26
N GLU A 86 -7.30 -3.49 3.36
CA GLU A 86 -6.52 -3.34 4.60
C GLU A 86 -6.61 -1.92 5.17
N THR A 87 -6.60 -0.90 4.29
CA THR A 87 -6.69 0.50 4.70
C THR A 87 -8.09 0.84 5.23
N ILE A 88 -9.14 0.34 4.58
CA ILE A 88 -10.53 0.57 4.98
C ILE A 88 -10.85 -0.09 6.33
N ILE A 89 -10.39 -1.32 6.56
CA ILE A 89 -10.68 -2.08 7.79
C ILE A 89 -9.71 -1.75 8.93
N SER A 90 -8.63 -1.00 8.67
CA SER A 90 -7.66 -0.61 9.70
C SER A 90 -8.35 -0.03 10.93
N GLU A 91 -7.88 -0.38 12.12
CA GLU A 91 -8.42 0.16 13.38
C GLU A 91 -7.89 1.56 13.71
N ASN A 92 -6.91 2.05 12.94
CA ASN A 92 -6.32 3.36 13.17
C ASN A 92 -7.29 4.49 12.78
N ASP A 93 -7.44 5.51 13.61
CA ASP A 93 -8.25 6.70 13.32
C ASP A 93 -7.70 7.53 12.16
N TYR A 94 -6.40 7.41 11.88
CA TYR A 94 -5.68 8.17 10.86
C TYR A 94 -4.83 7.25 9.99
N ILE A 95 -4.79 7.58 8.72
CA ILE A 95 -3.93 6.94 7.71
C ILE A 95 -2.86 7.94 7.27
N ILE A 96 -1.60 7.49 7.22
CA ILE A 96 -0.48 8.32 6.77
C ILE A 96 -0.26 8.10 5.28
N ILE A 97 -0.46 9.15 4.48
CA ILE A 97 -0.25 9.14 3.02
C ILE A 97 0.71 10.27 2.68
N SER A 98 1.83 9.97 2.04
CA SER A 98 2.88 10.96 1.68
C SER A 98 3.30 11.86 2.85
N SER A 99 3.48 11.25 4.04
CA SER A 99 3.85 11.92 5.31
C SER A 99 2.75 12.81 5.94
N THR A 100 1.57 12.87 5.34
CA THR A 100 0.42 13.61 5.89
C THR A 100 -0.57 12.65 6.54
N LYS A 101 -1.11 13.04 7.70
CA LYS A 101 -2.16 12.30 8.40
C LYS A 101 -3.53 12.70 7.85
N PHE A 102 -4.30 11.73 7.38
CA PHE A 102 -5.68 11.92 6.96
C PHE A 102 -6.61 11.13 7.88
N PRO A 103 -7.78 11.68 8.28
CA PRO A 103 -8.80 10.91 8.97
C PRO A 103 -9.17 9.67 8.16
N LYS A 104 -9.30 8.52 8.81
CA LYS A 104 -9.66 7.25 8.16
C LYS A 104 -10.90 7.37 7.28
N GLU A 105 -11.93 8.04 7.78
CA GLU A 105 -13.19 8.22 7.03
C GLU A 105 -12.99 9.03 5.73
N THR A 106 -12.07 9.99 5.72
CA THR A 106 -11.71 10.72 4.49
C THR A 106 -11.06 9.80 3.46
N VAL A 107 -10.15 8.92 3.91
CA VAL A 107 -9.48 7.96 3.03
C VAL A 107 -10.47 6.93 2.50
N LYS A 108 -11.32 6.39 3.38
CA LYS A 108 -12.40 5.47 3.04
C LYS A 108 -13.37 6.06 2.01
N PHE A 109 -13.79 7.31 2.20
CA PHE A 109 -14.64 8.03 1.26
C PHE A 109 -13.96 8.17 -0.12
N ARG A 110 -12.66 8.51 -0.17
CA ARG A 110 -11.93 8.58 -1.44
C ARG A 110 -11.82 7.21 -2.12
N PHE A 111 -11.54 6.16 -1.36
CA PHE A 111 -11.45 4.81 -1.91
C PHE A 111 -12.80 4.27 -2.41
N SER A 112 -13.92 4.72 -1.84
CA SER A 112 -15.26 4.37 -2.37
C SER A 112 -15.57 5.04 -3.72
N LYS A 113 -14.74 5.98 -4.18
CA LYS A 113 -14.84 6.63 -5.50
C LYS A 113 -13.97 5.98 -6.57
N LEU A 114 -13.14 5.00 -6.18
CA LEU A 114 -12.31 4.28 -7.14
C LEU A 114 -13.18 3.41 -8.03
N ASP A 115 -12.92 3.48 -9.32
CA ASP A 115 -13.50 2.67 -10.38
C ASP A 115 -12.39 2.08 -11.28
N ILE A 116 -12.78 1.38 -12.32
CA ILE A 116 -11.86 0.75 -13.27
C ILE A 116 -10.86 1.75 -13.86
N SER A 117 -11.31 2.96 -14.24
CA SER A 117 -10.46 3.98 -14.86
C SER A 117 -9.36 4.47 -13.93
N HIS A 118 -9.67 4.58 -12.64
CA HIS A 118 -8.69 4.97 -11.62
C HIS A 118 -7.60 3.90 -11.44
N ILE A 119 -7.95 2.62 -11.50
CA ILE A 119 -6.97 1.54 -11.38
C ILE A 119 -6.11 1.48 -12.66
N GLU A 120 -6.71 1.58 -13.85
CA GLU A 120 -5.99 1.65 -15.12
C GLU A 120 -5.01 2.83 -15.14
N TYR A 121 -5.44 4.00 -14.64
CA TYR A 121 -4.57 5.17 -14.49
C TYR A 121 -3.38 4.91 -13.56
N VAL A 122 -3.60 4.26 -12.42
CA VAL A 122 -2.50 3.92 -11.49
C VAL A 122 -1.54 2.91 -12.11
N LEU A 123 -2.04 1.90 -12.83
CA LEU A 123 -1.21 0.95 -13.59
C LEU A 123 -0.36 1.69 -14.63
N GLU A 124 -0.95 2.60 -15.37
CA GLU A 124 -0.25 3.40 -16.37
C GLU A 124 0.85 4.26 -15.74
N CYS A 125 0.57 4.94 -14.64
CA CYS A 125 1.57 5.69 -13.87
C CYS A 125 2.72 4.79 -13.39
N MET A 126 2.43 3.55 -12.98
CA MET A 126 3.45 2.58 -12.60
C MET A 126 4.34 2.18 -13.77
N ASN A 127 3.74 1.89 -14.93
CA ASN A 127 4.47 1.45 -16.12
C ASN A 127 5.35 2.55 -16.72
N HIS A 128 4.95 3.82 -16.58
CA HIS A 128 5.74 4.97 -17.04
C HIS A 128 6.73 5.50 -15.99
N ASN A 129 6.72 4.94 -14.79
CA ASN A 129 7.62 5.40 -13.73
C ASN A 129 9.03 4.86 -13.96
N THR A 130 9.97 5.74 -14.29
CA THR A 130 11.39 5.44 -14.48
C THR A 130 12.21 5.57 -13.19
N THR A 131 11.59 5.99 -12.08
CA THR A 131 12.29 6.17 -10.81
C THR A 131 12.31 4.90 -9.97
N ASN A 132 13.38 4.71 -9.19
CA ASN A 132 13.45 3.58 -8.27
C ASN A 132 12.52 3.80 -7.07
N ILE A 133 11.41 3.07 -7.02
CA ILE A 133 10.44 3.13 -5.92
C ILE A 133 10.97 2.34 -4.72
N LYS A 134 11.42 3.04 -3.68
CA LYS A 134 11.94 2.42 -2.45
C LYS A 134 10.86 1.68 -1.62
N ASN A 135 9.60 2.12 -1.69
CA ASN A 135 8.49 1.54 -0.95
C ASN A 135 7.24 1.53 -1.82
N ILE A 136 7.03 0.42 -2.49
CA ILE A 136 5.91 0.23 -3.42
C ILE A 136 4.54 0.37 -2.74
N LYS A 137 4.37 -0.15 -1.52
CA LYS A 137 3.10 -0.07 -0.77
C LYS A 137 2.73 1.38 -0.45
N LYS A 138 3.69 2.21 -0.02
CA LYS A 138 3.47 3.64 0.23
C LYS A 138 3.18 4.41 -1.06
N TYR A 139 3.86 4.06 -2.14
CA TYR A 139 3.62 4.67 -3.45
C TYR A 139 2.20 4.38 -3.94
N LEU A 140 1.80 3.12 -3.97
CA LEU A 140 0.47 2.69 -4.40
C LEU A 140 -0.63 3.31 -3.53
N LEU A 141 -0.44 3.36 -2.21
CA LEU A 141 -1.41 4.00 -1.31
C LEU A 141 -1.61 5.48 -1.67
N ALA A 142 -0.53 6.21 -1.97
CA ALA A 142 -0.61 7.60 -2.37
C ALA A 142 -1.23 7.77 -3.77
N ALA A 143 -0.87 6.92 -4.72
CA ALA A 143 -1.41 6.94 -6.07
C ALA A 143 -2.92 6.69 -6.08
N LEU A 144 -3.38 5.63 -5.40
CA LEU A 144 -4.80 5.29 -5.26
C LEU A 144 -5.60 6.39 -4.55
N TYR A 145 -5.04 6.98 -3.48
CA TYR A 145 -5.70 8.05 -2.75
C TYR A 145 -5.90 9.31 -3.59
N ASN A 146 -4.92 9.63 -4.46
CA ASN A 146 -4.97 10.82 -5.31
C ASN A 146 -5.70 10.58 -6.64
N ALA A 147 -5.81 9.35 -7.12
CA ALA A 147 -6.37 9.02 -8.42
C ALA A 147 -7.71 9.75 -8.72
N PRO A 148 -8.72 9.77 -7.82
CA PRO A 148 -10.00 10.44 -8.09
C PRO A 148 -9.89 11.96 -8.29
N THR A 149 -8.76 12.57 -7.96
CA THR A 149 -8.56 14.02 -8.08
C THR A 149 -7.52 14.42 -9.11
N THR A 150 -6.76 13.47 -9.63
CA THR A 150 -5.63 13.74 -10.54
C THR A 150 -5.79 13.18 -11.93
N ILE A 151 -6.67 12.19 -12.11
CA ILE A 151 -6.86 11.47 -13.38
C ILE A 151 -7.18 12.42 -14.55
N ASP A 152 -8.13 13.32 -14.38
CA ASP A 152 -8.52 14.27 -15.44
C ASP A 152 -7.38 15.19 -15.85
N SER A 153 -6.65 15.71 -14.85
CA SER A 153 -5.51 16.59 -15.08
C SER A 153 -4.38 15.87 -15.79
N TYR A 154 -4.15 14.59 -15.44
CA TYR A 154 -3.14 13.77 -16.08
C TYR A 154 -3.45 13.54 -17.57
N TYR A 155 -4.64 13.09 -17.90
CA TYR A 155 -5.02 12.81 -19.29
C TYR A 155 -5.08 14.11 -20.12
N LYS A 156 -5.55 15.21 -19.52
CA LYS A 156 -5.51 16.52 -20.18
C LYS A 156 -4.06 16.95 -20.53
N ALA A 157 -3.15 16.84 -19.58
CA ALA A 157 -1.75 17.15 -19.79
C ALA A 157 -1.12 16.25 -20.86
N ARG A 158 -1.47 14.96 -20.87
CA ARG A 158 -0.99 14.00 -21.85
C ARG A 158 -1.48 14.32 -23.27
N VAL A 159 -2.78 14.59 -23.42
CA VAL A 159 -3.33 15.01 -24.73
C VAL A 159 -2.64 16.27 -25.24
N GLN A 160 -2.40 17.26 -24.38
CA GLN A 160 -1.67 18.48 -24.74
C GLN A 160 -0.23 18.20 -25.17
N HIS A 161 0.42 17.22 -24.55
CA HIS A 161 1.78 16.82 -24.91
C HIS A 161 1.83 16.05 -26.23
N ASP A 162 0.92 15.08 -26.40
CA ASP A 162 0.93 14.14 -27.53
C ASP A 162 0.30 14.75 -28.81
N MET A 163 -0.64 15.68 -28.63
CA MET A 163 -1.38 16.34 -29.71
C MET A 163 -1.50 17.86 -29.45
N PRO A 164 -0.40 18.64 -29.55
CA PRO A 164 -0.42 20.05 -29.22
C PRO A 164 -1.34 20.89 -30.13
N GLU A 165 -1.66 20.37 -31.31
CA GLU A 165 -2.56 21.05 -32.28
C GLU A 165 -4.04 21.01 -31.82
N LEU A 166 -4.43 20.09 -30.92
CA LEU A 166 -5.80 20.01 -30.41
C LEU A 166 -5.99 20.77 -29.09
N ALA A 167 -4.95 21.39 -28.56
CA ALA A 167 -4.95 22.05 -27.25
C ALA A 167 -5.32 23.54 -27.30
N ASN A 168 -5.66 24.09 -28.47
CA ASN A 168 -6.07 25.48 -28.71
C ASN A 168 -7.57 25.66 -28.82
#